data_41a1b3e1e54681a0734368598586e662
#
_entry.id   41a1b3e1e54681a0734368598586e662
#
_cell.length_a   1.000
_cell.length_b   1.000
_cell.length_c   1.000
_cell.angle_alpha   90.00
_cell.angle_beta   90.00
_cell.angle_gamma   90.00
#
_symmetry.space_group_name_H-M   'P 1'
#
loop_
_entity.id
_entity.type
_entity.pdbx_description
1 polymer ?
#
loop_
_entity_poly.entity_id
_entity_poly.type
_entity_poly.pdbx_seq_one_letter_code
_entity_poly.pdbx_strand_id
1 'polypeptide(L)'
;MKLLRFQETNVDLLLSTPPYSRIEKLCSFLSKKLYRSEDQVLREFAINLLFYFSAADSGVARTIALQDTTVSLLIGFIEQAESNALIVAQQHGVNALRDNPDSMGTSLDMLRRAANTLNHLAKHDDNKALFVRQEQRLLNLVMSQILDQGVASIISQVLFQVSGGTRT
;
A
#
# COMPACT_ATOMS: atom_id res chain seq x y z
N MET A 1 -18.46 -5.65 -10.80
CA MET A 1 -19.26 -4.91 -9.80
C MET A 1 -19.87 -5.78 -8.69
N LYS A 2 -20.45 -6.94 -8.95
CA LYS A 2 -21.00 -7.83 -7.89
C LYS A 2 -19.97 -8.39 -6.91
N LEU A 3 -18.74 -8.70 -7.35
CA LEU A 3 -17.64 -9.19 -6.51
C LEU A 3 -17.15 -8.15 -5.50
N LEU A 4 -17.10 -6.86 -5.89
CA LEU A 4 -16.66 -5.77 -5.01
C LEU A 4 -17.67 -5.52 -3.87
N ARG A 5 -18.98 -5.53 -4.15
CA ARG A 5 -20.02 -5.42 -3.11
C ARG A 5 -20.00 -6.59 -2.13
N PHE A 6 -19.70 -7.78 -2.61
CA PHE A 6 -19.58 -8.96 -1.76
C PHE A 6 -18.38 -8.86 -0.81
N GLN A 7 -17.26 -8.28 -1.26
CA GLN A 7 -16.07 -8.03 -0.43
C GLN A 7 -16.32 -6.99 0.65
N GLU A 8 -16.94 -5.86 0.34
CA GLU A 8 -17.30 -4.81 1.32
C GLU A 8 -18.21 -5.36 2.43
N THR A 9 -19.26 -6.08 2.08
CA THR A 9 -20.17 -6.69 3.05
C THR A 9 -19.48 -7.71 3.96
N ASN A 10 -18.54 -8.49 3.42
CA ASN A 10 -17.76 -9.45 4.19
C ASN A 10 -16.76 -8.78 5.13
N VAL A 11 -16.17 -7.66 4.71
CA VAL A 11 -15.28 -6.84 5.56
C VAL A 11 -16.08 -6.27 6.73
N ASP A 12 -17.22 -5.65 6.49
CA ASP A 12 -18.08 -5.09 7.54
C ASP A 12 -18.52 -6.15 8.55
N LEU A 13 -18.91 -7.33 8.06
CA LEU A 13 -19.30 -8.46 8.92
C LEU A 13 -18.14 -8.93 9.78
N LEU A 14 -16.94 -9.03 9.21
CA LEU A 14 -15.72 -9.44 9.93
C LEU A 14 -15.36 -8.41 11.00
N LEU A 15 -15.42 -7.12 10.69
CA LEU A 15 -15.08 -6.03 11.60
C LEU A 15 -16.09 -5.88 12.73
N SER A 16 -17.37 -6.20 12.49
CA SER A 16 -18.43 -6.15 13.50
C SER A 16 -18.48 -7.37 14.42
N THR A 17 -17.75 -8.44 14.09
CA THR A 17 -17.80 -9.71 14.84
C THR A 17 -16.74 -9.76 15.94
N PRO A 18 -17.12 -9.73 17.24
CA PRO A 18 -16.15 -9.89 18.34
C PRO A 18 -15.58 -11.32 18.38
N PRO A 19 -14.39 -11.53 19.00
CA PRO A 19 -13.56 -10.52 19.64
C PRO A 19 -12.61 -9.80 18.64
N TYR A 20 -12.33 -8.53 18.90
CA TYR A 20 -11.44 -7.69 18.08
C TYR A 20 -10.02 -8.27 17.91
N SER A 21 -9.58 -9.10 18.86
CA SER A 21 -8.28 -9.82 18.76
C SER A 21 -8.14 -10.69 17.48
N ARG A 22 -9.25 -11.09 16.86
CA ARG A 22 -9.23 -11.81 15.58
C ARG A 22 -8.76 -10.91 14.45
N ILE A 23 -9.20 -9.65 14.45
CA ILE A 23 -8.79 -8.64 13.46
C ILE A 23 -7.29 -8.36 13.58
N GLU A 24 -6.79 -8.20 14.81
CA GLU A 24 -5.37 -7.98 15.07
C GLU A 24 -4.51 -9.16 14.56
N LYS A 25 -4.92 -10.41 14.87
CA LYS A 25 -4.24 -11.61 14.37
C LYS A 25 -4.26 -11.69 12.85
N LEU A 26 -5.38 -11.34 12.21
CA LEU A 26 -5.51 -11.33 10.76
C LEU A 26 -4.61 -10.26 10.15
N CYS A 27 -4.58 -9.04 10.69
CA CYS A 27 -3.68 -7.98 10.22
C CYS A 27 -2.21 -8.39 10.36
N SER A 28 -1.84 -9.03 11.48
CA SER A 28 -0.48 -9.56 11.67
C SER A 28 -0.14 -10.65 10.64
N PHE A 29 -1.07 -11.55 10.36
CA PHE A 29 -0.88 -12.58 9.33
C PHE A 29 -0.70 -11.97 7.94
N LEU A 30 -1.57 -11.03 7.55
CA LEU A 30 -1.51 -10.36 6.24
C LEU A 30 -0.21 -9.55 6.09
N SER A 31 0.22 -8.86 7.14
CA SER A 31 1.48 -8.10 7.11
C SER A 31 2.69 -8.99 6.84
N LYS A 32 2.72 -10.20 7.41
CA LYS A 32 3.77 -11.19 7.12
C LYS A 32 3.77 -11.67 5.68
N LYS A 33 2.61 -11.62 5.00
CA LYS A 33 2.51 -11.99 3.58
C LYS A 33 3.01 -10.91 2.62
N LEU A 34 3.36 -9.72 3.13
CA LEU A 34 3.97 -8.65 2.33
C LEU A 34 5.48 -8.82 2.11
N TYR A 35 6.14 -9.74 2.82
CA TYR A 35 7.57 -9.98 2.65
C TYR A 35 7.91 -10.37 1.21
N ARG A 36 9.04 -9.85 0.72
CA ARG A 36 9.51 -10.09 -0.65
C ARG A 36 9.76 -11.58 -0.95
N SER A 37 10.03 -12.38 0.06
CA SER A 37 10.22 -13.82 -0.04
C SER A 37 8.93 -14.61 -0.25
N GLU A 38 7.77 -13.98 -0.02
CA GLU A 38 6.48 -14.61 -0.25
C GLU A 38 6.13 -14.63 -1.74
N ASP A 39 5.27 -15.57 -2.09
CA ASP A 39 4.71 -15.68 -3.44
C ASP A 39 3.98 -14.39 -3.86
N GLN A 40 4.13 -14.00 -5.13
CA GLN A 40 3.54 -12.76 -5.66
C GLN A 40 2.02 -12.72 -5.50
N VAL A 41 1.34 -13.84 -5.74
CA VAL A 41 -0.13 -13.91 -5.61
C VAL A 41 -0.56 -13.71 -4.18
N LEU A 42 0.15 -14.28 -3.21
CA LEU A 42 -0.12 -14.09 -1.78
C LEU A 42 0.14 -12.65 -1.33
N ARG A 43 1.18 -12.01 -1.85
CA ARG A 43 1.47 -10.59 -1.58
C ARG A 43 0.35 -9.69 -2.09
N GLU A 44 -0.08 -9.87 -3.32
CA GLU A 44 -1.18 -9.09 -3.92
C GLU A 44 -2.52 -9.34 -3.22
N PHE A 45 -2.78 -10.59 -2.83
CA PHE A 45 -3.96 -10.92 -2.01
C PHE A 45 -3.93 -10.19 -0.66
N ALA A 46 -2.78 -10.17 0.03
CA ALA A 46 -2.64 -9.45 1.28
C ALA A 46 -2.84 -7.93 1.10
N ILE A 47 -2.27 -7.33 0.05
CA ILE A 47 -2.47 -5.91 -0.27
C ILE A 47 -3.95 -5.60 -0.48
N ASN A 48 -4.68 -6.44 -1.22
CA ASN A 48 -6.11 -6.27 -1.45
C ASN A 48 -6.90 -6.25 -0.14
N LEU A 49 -6.67 -7.21 0.75
CA LEU A 49 -7.37 -7.26 2.03
C LEU A 49 -7.02 -6.09 2.93
N LEU A 50 -5.74 -5.73 3.03
CA LEU A 50 -5.30 -4.58 3.81
C LEU A 50 -5.89 -3.27 3.29
N PHE A 51 -6.02 -3.12 1.96
CA PHE A 51 -6.68 -1.98 1.34
C PHE A 51 -8.13 -1.84 1.82
N TYR A 52 -8.93 -2.89 1.73
CA TYR A 52 -10.34 -2.85 2.16
C TYR A 52 -10.47 -2.64 3.67
N PHE A 53 -9.66 -3.30 4.48
CA PHE A 53 -9.69 -3.14 5.94
C PHE A 53 -9.31 -1.72 6.37
N SER A 54 -8.26 -1.15 5.78
CA SER A 54 -7.82 0.20 6.10
C SER A 54 -8.81 1.29 5.67
N ALA A 55 -9.58 1.04 4.60
CA ALA A 55 -10.61 1.94 4.12
C ALA A 55 -11.89 1.90 4.98
N ALA A 56 -12.20 0.74 5.57
CA ALA A 56 -13.45 0.52 6.27
C ALA A 56 -13.48 1.13 7.68
N ASP A 57 -12.33 1.11 8.40
CA ASP A 57 -12.28 1.53 9.79
C ASP A 57 -10.92 2.11 10.17
N SER A 58 -10.93 3.28 10.83
CA SER A 58 -9.70 3.97 11.25
C SER A 58 -8.94 3.24 12.36
N GLY A 59 -9.64 2.55 13.25
CA GLY A 59 -9.03 1.72 14.30
C GLY A 59 -8.31 0.52 13.70
N VAL A 60 -8.89 -0.09 12.67
CA VAL A 60 -8.25 -1.16 11.90
C VAL A 60 -7.06 -0.63 11.12
N ALA A 61 -7.14 0.55 10.53
CA ALA A 61 -6.00 1.21 9.89
C ALA A 61 -4.85 1.42 10.90
N ARG A 62 -5.16 1.83 12.12
CA ARG A 62 -4.17 1.93 13.20
C ARG A 62 -3.57 0.55 13.53
N THR A 63 -4.39 -0.48 13.67
CA THR A 63 -3.95 -1.85 13.94
C THR A 63 -3.02 -2.38 12.84
N ILE A 64 -3.34 -2.13 11.57
CA ILE A 64 -2.48 -2.49 10.43
C ILE A 64 -1.13 -1.78 10.52
N ALA A 65 -1.13 -0.47 10.77
CA ALA A 65 0.10 0.33 10.83
C ALA A 65 1.03 -0.09 11.98
N LEU A 66 0.45 -0.59 13.09
CA LEU A 66 1.19 -1.09 14.24
C LEU A 66 1.82 -2.47 14.02
N GLN A 67 1.38 -3.22 13.01
CA GLN A 67 2.05 -4.47 12.68
C GLN A 67 3.46 -4.17 12.21
N ASP A 68 4.41 -4.95 12.72
CA ASP A 68 5.82 -4.73 12.48
C ASP A 68 6.14 -4.64 10.98
N THR A 69 6.80 -3.55 10.59
CA THR A 69 7.27 -3.29 9.23
C THR A 69 6.19 -3.13 8.13
N THR A 70 4.89 -3.16 8.42
CA THR A 70 3.85 -3.09 7.37
C THR A 70 3.98 -1.86 6.48
N VAL A 71 4.15 -0.67 7.05
CA VAL A 71 4.34 0.56 6.28
C VAL A 71 5.57 0.45 5.38
N SER A 72 6.69 -0.03 5.91
CA SER A 72 7.93 -0.24 5.16
C SER A 72 7.77 -1.28 4.05
N LEU A 73 7.02 -2.36 4.28
CA LEU A 73 6.79 -3.41 3.29
C LEU A 73 5.88 -2.95 2.15
N LEU A 74 4.84 -2.15 2.43
CA LEU A 74 4.00 -1.55 1.39
C LEU A 74 4.80 -0.58 0.51
N ILE A 75 5.65 0.24 1.11
CA ILE A 75 6.57 1.11 0.36
C ILE A 75 7.52 0.26 -0.48
N GLY A 76 8.11 -0.78 0.09
CA GLY A 76 9.00 -1.71 -0.60
C GLY A 76 8.36 -2.44 -1.78
N PHE A 77 7.06 -2.72 -1.72
CA PHE A 77 6.31 -3.27 -2.86
C PHE A 77 6.29 -2.29 -4.04
N ILE A 78 6.04 -1.00 -3.78
CA ILE A 78 6.02 0.04 -4.81
C ILE A 78 7.45 0.29 -5.35
N GLU A 79 8.46 0.36 -4.48
CA GLU A 79 9.86 0.49 -4.89
C GLU A 79 10.33 -0.66 -5.78
N GLN A 80 9.89 -1.89 -5.50
CA GLN A 80 10.24 -3.05 -6.32
C GLN A 80 9.65 -2.93 -7.73
N ALA A 81 8.41 -2.52 -7.85
CA ALA A 81 7.77 -2.31 -9.15
C ALA A 81 8.43 -1.15 -9.92
N GLU A 82 8.75 -0.07 -9.25
CA GLU A 82 9.49 1.07 -9.82
C GLU A 82 10.87 0.64 -10.34
N SER A 83 11.60 -0.14 -9.55
CA SER A 83 12.90 -0.68 -9.95
C SER A 83 12.80 -1.63 -11.15
N ASN A 84 11.80 -2.50 -11.17
CA ASN A 84 11.54 -3.39 -12.31
C ASN A 84 11.18 -2.58 -13.57
N ALA A 85 10.33 -1.56 -13.42
CA ALA A 85 9.96 -0.68 -14.53
C ALA A 85 11.19 0.04 -15.11
N LEU A 86 12.12 0.49 -14.26
CA LEU A 86 13.36 1.10 -14.70
C LEU A 86 14.22 0.12 -15.51
N ILE A 87 14.34 -1.14 -15.07
CA ILE A 87 15.05 -2.20 -15.80
C ILE A 87 14.42 -2.44 -17.17
N VAL A 88 13.10 -2.56 -17.24
CA VAL A 88 12.38 -2.75 -18.52
C VAL A 88 12.60 -1.56 -19.45
N ALA A 89 12.51 -0.33 -18.92
CA ALA A 89 12.74 0.88 -19.71
C ALA A 89 14.18 0.95 -20.26
N GLN A 90 15.17 0.53 -19.49
CA GLN A 90 16.57 0.48 -19.91
C GLN A 90 16.85 -0.59 -20.99
N GLN A 91 16.19 -1.74 -20.90
CA GLN A 91 16.40 -2.88 -21.80
C GLN A 91 15.58 -2.77 -23.08
N HIS A 92 14.35 -2.28 -23.00
CA HIS A 92 13.33 -2.34 -24.08
C HIS A 92 12.76 -0.97 -24.44
N GLY A 93 13.17 0.11 -23.76
CA GLY A 93 12.65 1.46 -23.94
C GLY A 93 11.37 1.71 -23.14
N VAL A 94 11.08 3.00 -22.90
CA VAL A 94 9.91 3.44 -22.10
C VAL A 94 8.58 3.01 -22.75
N ASN A 95 8.53 2.90 -24.08
CA ASN A 95 7.33 2.46 -24.80
C ASN A 95 6.92 1.02 -24.42
N ALA A 96 7.87 0.15 -24.06
CA ALA A 96 7.56 -1.21 -23.62
C ALA A 96 6.68 -1.25 -22.37
N LEU A 97 6.87 -0.31 -21.44
CA LEU A 97 6.02 -0.16 -20.25
C LEU A 97 4.62 0.35 -20.61
N ARG A 98 4.52 1.24 -21.58
CA ARG A 98 3.22 1.74 -22.04
C ARG A 98 2.40 0.64 -22.73
N ASP A 99 3.07 -0.19 -23.53
CA ASP A 99 2.42 -1.28 -24.28
C ASP A 99 2.10 -2.48 -23.37
N ASN A 100 2.89 -2.72 -22.33
CA ASN A 100 2.67 -3.77 -21.33
C ASN A 100 3.03 -3.27 -19.91
N PRO A 101 2.11 -2.55 -19.22
CA PRO A 101 2.35 -2.03 -17.88
C PRO A 101 2.70 -3.10 -16.85
N ASP A 102 2.17 -4.32 -16.99
CA ASP A 102 2.39 -5.43 -16.04
C ASP A 102 3.81 -6.00 -16.12
N SER A 103 4.62 -5.59 -17.11
CA SER A 103 6.04 -6.00 -17.21
C SER A 103 6.90 -5.52 -16.03
N MET A 104 6.41 -4.60 -15.21
CA MET A 104 7.04 -4.21 -13.95
C MET A 104 6.88 -5.26 -12.82
N GLY A 105 6.25 -6.41 -13.09
CA GLY A 105 6.08 -7.52 -12.16
C GLY A 105 4.82 -7.46 -11.29
N THR A 106 4.00 -6.44 -11.47
CA THR A 106 2.68 -6.29 -10.86
C THR A 106 1.81 -5.37 -11.70
N SER A 107 0.50 -5.35 -11.46
CA SER A 107 -0.41 -4.45 -12.16
C SER A 107 -0.40 -3.04 -11.58
N LEU A 108 -0.74 -2.06 -12.41
CA LEU A 108 -0.93 -0.66 -11.98
C LEU A 108 -2.03 -0.56 -10.89
N ASP A 109 -3.07 -1.38 -10.99
CA ASP A 109 -4.14 -1.43 -10.01
C ASP A 109 -3.63 -1.87 -8.62
N MET A 110 -2.73 -2.87 -8.57
CA MET A 110 -2.09 -3.29 -7.32
C MET A 110 -1.21 -2.19 -6.72
N LEU A 111 -0.45 -1.46 -7.53
CA LEU A 111 0.34 -0.32 -7.06
C LEU A 111 -0.55 0.78 -6.47
N ARG A 112 -1.65 1.10 -7.13
CA ARG A 112 -2.62 2.08 -6.62
C ARG A 112 -3.24 1.63 -5.32
N ARG A 113 -3.56 0.35 -5.16
CA ARG A 113 -4.09 -0.20 -3.90
C ARG A 113 -3.06 -0.13 -2.78
N ALA A 114 -1.81 -0.48 -3.03
CA ALA A 114 -0.73 -0.34 -2.06
C ALA A 114 -0.54 1.13 -1.62
N ALA A 115 -0.51 2.07 -2.57
CA ALA A 115 -0.39 3.50 -2.29
C ALA A 115 -1.61 4.04 -1.53
N ASN A 116 -2.83 3.64 -1.90
CA ASN A 116 -4.04 4.05 -1.19
C ASN A 116 -4.10 3.44 0.22
N THR A 117 -3.61 2.22 0.43
CA THR A 117 -3.47 1.66 1.78
C THR A 117 -2.58 2.55 2.63
N LEU A 118 -1.40 2.94 2.14
CA LEU A 118 -0.53 3.90 2.83
C LEU A 118 -1.26 5.22 3.13
N ASN A 119 -2.05 5.72 2.19
CA ASN A 119 -2.82 6.95 2.36
C ASN A 119 -3.89 6.82 3.46
N HIS A 120 -4.59 5.68 3.53
CA HIS A 120 -5.54 5.40 4.61
C HIS A 120 -4.84 5.33 5.97
N LEU A 121 -3.67 4.67 6.05
CA LEU A 121 -2.90 4.58 7.29
C LEU A 121 -2.39 5.97 7.74
N ALA A 122 -1.96 6.82 6.80
CA ALA A 122 -1.42 8.15 7.10
C ALA A 122 -2.46 9.14 7.62
N LYS A 123 -3.75 8.91 7.37
CA LYS A 123 -4.85 9.75 7.90
C LYS A 123 -4.98 9.68 9.41
N HIS A 124 -4.52 8.61 10.03
CA HIS A 124 -4.56 8.46 11.49
C HIS A 124 -3.35 9.18 12.11
N ASP A 125 -3.60 10.18 12.95
CA ASP A 125 -2.54 11.03 13.52
C ASP A 125 -1.46 10.23 14.27
N ASP A 126 -1.85 9.20 15.01
CA ASP A 126 -0.92 8.36 15.75
C ASP A 126 0.02 7.53 14.86
N ASN A 127 -0.27 7.43 13.56
CA ASN A 127 0.58 6.73 12.60
C ASN A 127 1.66 7.61 11.98
N LYS A 128 1.57 8.93 12.13
CA LYS A 128 2.50 9.88 11.47
C LYS A 128 3.96 9.58 11.75
N ALA A 129 4.30 9.24 12.99
CA ALA A 129 5.67 8.92 13.38
C ALA A 129 6.25 7.71 12.60
N LEU A 130 5.42 6.76 12.19
CA LEU A 130 5.82 5.62 11.39
C LEU A 130 6.21 6.03 9.96
N PHE A 131 5.50 7.02 9.40
CA PHE A 131 5.77 7.56 8.08
C PHE A 131 6.96 8.51 8.04
N VAL A 132 7.19 9.30 9.09
CA VAL A 132 8.39 10.17 9.20
C VAL A 132 9.67 9.37 9.01
N ARG A 133 9.74 8.16 9.55
CA ARG A 133 10.89 7.26 9.36
C ARG A 133 11.08 6.79 7.92
N GLN A 134 10.05 6.89 7.09
CA GLN A 134 10.03 6.47 5.69
C GLN A 134 10.03 7.65 4.71
N GLU A 135 10.11 8.89 5.21
CA GLU A 135 9.93 10.10 4.43
C GLU A 135 10.83 10.14 3.19
N GLN A 136 12.12 9.83 3.36
CA GLN A 136 13.07 9.84 2.25
C GLN A 136 12.70 8.85 1.13
N ARG A 137 12.23 7.66 1.50
CA ARG A 137 11.78 6.65 0.53
C ARG A 137 10.55 7.12 -0.23
N LEU A 138 9.58 7.73 0.47
CA LEU A 138 8.38 8.28 -0.14
C LEU A 138 8.71 9.46 -1.08
N LEU A 139 9.63 10.33 -0.68
CA LEU A 139 10.12 11.43 -1.53
C LEU A 139 10.78 10.90 -2.81
N ASN A 140 11.62 9.87 -2.71
CA ASN A 140 12.25 9.24 -3.87
C ASN A 140 11.22 8.71 -4.86
N LEU A 141 10.15 8.06 -4.37
CA LEU A 141 9.06 7.57 -5.22
C LEU A 141 8.30 8.71 -5.92
N VAL A 142 8.02 9.80 -5.21
CA VAL A 142 7.36 10.98 -5.82
C VAL A 142 8.23 11.62 -6.90
N MET A 143 9.55 11.61 -6.73
CA MET A 143 10.51 12.14 -7.70
C MET A 143 10.83 11.20 -8.85
N SER A 144 10.33 9.97 -8.81
CA SER A 144 10.58 8.98 -9.87
C SER A 144 9.93 9.41 -11.19
N GLN A 145 10.72 9.34 -12.26
CA GLN A 145 10.24 9.66 -13.62
C GLN A 145 9.58 8.45 -14.32
N ILE A 146 9.71 7.26 -13.73
CA ILE A 146 9.19 6.02 -14.30
C ILE A 146 7.92 5.54 -13.61
N LEU A 147 7.68 5.96 -12.37
CA LEU A 147 6.49 5.60 -11.62
C LEU A 147 5.25 6.27 -12.21
N ASP A 148 4.13 5.54 -12.24
CA ASP A 148 2.84 6.09 -12.68
C ASP A 148 2.49 7.35 -11.88
N GLN A 149 2.07 8.40 -12.61
CA GLN A 149 1.77 9.71 -12.00
C GLN A 149 0.60 9.64 -11.01
N GLY A 150 -0.35 8.75 -11.22
CA GLY A 150 -1.46 8.53 -10.28
C GLY A 150 -0.96 7.96 -8.96
N VAL A 151 -0.04 6.99 -9.01
CA VAL A 151 0.62 6.42 -7.82
C VAL A 151 1.47 7.49 -7.12
N ALA A 152 2.29 8.23 -7.85
CA ALA A 152 3.10 9.32 -7.30
C ALA A 152 2.23 10.41 -6.63
N SER A 153 1.09 10.73 -7.21
CA SER A 153 0.13 11.69 -6.64
C SER A 153 -0.44 11.20 -5.30
N ILE A 154 -0.79 9.92 -5.19
CA ILE A 154 -1.27 9.34 -3.92
C ILE A 154 -0.16 9.39 -2.86
N ILE A 155 1.08 9.07 -3.21
CA ILE A 155 2.23 9.15 -2.29
C ILE A 155 2.50 10.60 -1.86
N SER A 156 2.33 11.57 -2.77
CA SER A 156 2.41 13.00 -2.42
C SER A 156 1.36 13.39 -1.37
N GLN A 157 0.15 12.84 -1.47
CA GLN A 157 -0.89 13.07 -0.45
C GLN A 157 -0.49 12.47 0.90
N VAL A 158 0.13 11.28 0.91
CA VAL A 158 0.69 10.68 2.14
C VAL A 158 1.69 11.63 2.80
N LEU A 159 2.66 12.13 2.03
CA LEU A 159 3.66 13.08 2.53
C LEU A 159 3.02 14.37 3.07
N PHE A 160 2.04 14.92 2.36
CA PHE A 160 1.32 16.11 2.79
C PHE A 160 0.61 15.89 4.13
N GLN A 161 -0.06 14.77 4.33
CA GLN A 161 -0.74 14.42 5.58
C GLN A 161 0.25 14.28 6.75
N VAL A 162 1.42 13.71 6.48
CA VAL A 162 2.47 13.52 7.48
C VAL A 162 3.11 14.85 7.86
N SER A 163 3.41 15.71 6.89
CA SER A 163 4.06 17.01 7.09
C SER A 163 3.12 18.08 7.68
N GLY A 164 1.83 18.03 7.39
CA GLY A 164 0.83 19.02 7.83
C GLY A 164 0.56 19.03 9.33
N GLY A 165 1.03 18.02 10.07
CA GLY A 165 0.92 17.94 11.53
C GLY A 165 2.05 18.59 12.31
N THR A 166 3.06 19.12 11.64
CA THR A 166 4.26 19.73 12.29
C THR A 166 4.24 21.26 12.30
N ARG A 167 3.13 21.90 11.90
CA ARG A 167 2.96 23.36 11.97
C ARG A 167 1.94 23.75 13.04
N THR A 168 2.29 23.56 14.30
CA THR A 168 1.73 24.34 15.42
C THR A 168 2.84 24.57 16.43
#